data_d1a8f271e6ef9e3de30f0121dacfe3f9
#
_entry.id   d1a8f271e6ef9e3de30f0121dacfe3f9
#
_cell.length_a   1.000
_cell.length_b   1.000
_cell.length_c   1.000
_cell.angle_alpha   90.00
_cell.angle_beta   90.00
_cell.angle_gamma   90.00
#
_symmetry.space_group_name_H-M   'P 1'
#
loop_
_entity.id
_entity.type
_entity.pdbx_description
1 polymer ?
#
loop_
_entity_poly.entity_id
_entity_poly.type
_entity_poly.pdbx_seq_one_letter_code
_entity_poly.pdbx_strand_id
1 'polypeptide(L)'
;MRKWISATAAGMALMALVSCKGTETFDPRTLEQSSVETLSSEITMRLSQEAFQSVPAELSLVITNHTGAAYSYGTEYHLEVCLDDQWYILPADEELYFTSIGVQLQPDGINSEKISPEEYREHLPAGRYRVVKEFYSAGQEITAAAEFSIAQQS
;
A
#
# COMPACT_ATOMS: atom_id res chain seq x y z
N MET A 1 40.03 36.97 -60.24
CA MET A 1 39.48 35.60 -59.86
C MET A 1 39.27 35.55 -58.35
N ARG A 2 38.05 35.67 -57.92
CA ARG A 2 37.71 35.61 -56.50
C ARG A 2 37.13 34.19 -56.21
N LYS A 3 37.84 33.38 -55.40
CA LYS A 3 37.37 32.13 -54.95
C LYS A 3 36.52 32.35 -53.66
N TRP A 4 35.26 32.01 -53.71
CA TRP A 4 34.38 31.99 -52.57
C TRP A 4 34.52 30.62 -51.87
N ILE A 5 34.93 30.66 -50.62
CA ILE A 5 34.96 29.46 -49.76
C ILE A 5 33.68 29.48 -48.94
N SER A 6 32.76 28.58 -49.25
CA SER A 6 31.55 28.35 -48.46
C SER A 6 31.93 27.53 -47.23
N ALA A 7 31.82 28.12 -46.06
CA ALA A 7 31.91 27.38 -44.79
C ALA A 7 30.53 26.81 -44.43
N THR A 8 30.44 25.51 -44.53
CA THR A 8 29.25 24.75 -44.06
C THR A 8 29.37 24.58 -42.55
N ALA A 9 28.56 25.29 -41.79
CA ALA A 9 28.41 25.07 -40.36
C ALA A 9 27.52 23.82 -40.14
N ALA A 10 28.12 22.73 -39.68
CA ALA A 10 27.40 21.57 -39.24
C ALA A 10 26.82 21.85 -37.83
N GLY A 11 25.53 22.15 -37.79
CA GLY A 11 24.79 22.24 -36.53
C GLY A 11 24.58 20.83 -35.94
N MET A 12 25.31 20.51 -34.88
CA MET A 12 24.98 19.35 -34.02
C MET A 12 23.72 19.66 -33.24
N ALA A 13 22.60 19.11 -33.65
CA ALA A 13 21.40 19.07 -32.86
C ALA A 13 21.60 18.09 -31.70
N LEU A 14 21.82 18.64 -30.50
CA LEU A 14 21.83 17.83 -29.25
C LEU A 14 20.39 17.42 -28.98
N MET A 15 20.02 16.21 -29.37
CA MET A 15 18.76 15.62 -28.95
C MET A 15 18.90 15.30 -27.46
N ALA A 16 18.34 16.16 -26.62
CA ALA A 16 18.08 15.83 -25.22
C ALA A 16 17.04 14.71 -25.20
N LEU A 17 17.48 13.50 -24.88
CA LEU A 17 16.60 12.40 -24.53
C LEU A 17 15.94 12.77 -23.20
N VAL A 18 14.76 13.36 -23.26
CA VAL A 18 13.85 13.45 -22.12
C VAL A 18 13.41 12.04 -21.82
N SER A 19 14.11 11.39 -20.89
CA SER A 19 13.66 10.15 -20.28
C SER A 19 12.40 10.52 -19.50
N CYS A 20 11.22 10.34 -20.10
CA CYS A 20 9.99 10.24 -19.35
C CYS A 20 10.15 9.03 -18.43
N LYS A 21 10.48 9.25 -17.15
CA LYS A 21 10.25 8.25 -16.10
C LYS A 21 8.74 8.04 -16.12
N GLY A 22 8.31 6.96 -16.76
CA GLY A 22 6.93 6.53 -16.70
C GLY A 22 6.56 6.41 -15.23
N THR A 23 5.49 7.07 -14.82
CA THR A 23 4.93 6.89 -13.48
C THR A 23 4.53 5.42 -13.42
N GLU A 24 5.23 4.63 -12.62
CA GLU A 24 4.84 3.25 -12.39
C GLU A 24 3.43 3.26 -11.80
N THR A 25 2.53 2.51 -12.39
CA THR A 25 1.16 2.34 -11.94
C THR A 25 0.82 0.87 -12.01
N PHE A 26 -0.04 0.41 -11.12
CA PHE A 26 -0.56 -0.96 -11.20
C PHE A 26 -1.57 -1.08 -12.36
N ASP A 27 -1.54 -2.21 -13.03
CA ASP A 27 -2.57 -2.58 -14.01
C ASP A 27 -3.66 -3.42 -13.30
N PRO A 28 -4.89 -2.89 -13.16
CA PRO A 28 -5.97 -3.60 -12.47
C PRO A 28 -6.33 -4.94 -13.11
N ARG A 29 -5.98 -5.14 -14.40
CA ARG A 29 -6.22 -6.41 -15.09
C ARG A 29 -5.29 -7.53 -14.63
N THR A 30 -4.20 -7.21 -13.95
CA THR A 30 -3.21 -8.15 -13.43
C THR A 30 -3.38 -8.44 -11.95
N LEU A 31 -4.27 -7.73 -11.29
CA LEU A 31 -4.50 -7.84 -9.85
C LEU A 31 -5.84 -8.52 -9.56
N GLU A 32 -5.91 -9.23 -8.46
CA GLU A 32 -7.16 -9.77 -7.94
C GLU A 32 -7.97 -8.65 -7.28
N GLN A 33 -9.23 -8.50 -7.66
CA GLN A 33 -10.13 -7.56 -7.01
C GLN A 33 -10.41 -8.02 -5.58
N SER A 34 -10.37 -7.08 -4.63
CA SER A 34 -10.69 -7.36 -3.24
C SER A 34 -12.14 -7.85 -3.11
N SER A 35 -12.32 -8.92 -2.33
CA SER A 35 -13.64 -9.41 -1.93
C SER A 35 -14.21 -8.69 -0.70
N VAL A 36 -13.46 -7.77 -0.10
CA VAL A 36 -13.88 -7.01 1.08
C VAL A 36 -14.83 -5.90 0.68
N GLU A 37 -16.13 -6.20 0.69
CA GLU A 37 -17.18 -5.23 0.34
C GLU A 37 -17.53 -4.29 1.50
N THR A 38 -17.46 -4.79 2.73
CA THR A 38 -17.86 -4.04 3.92
C THR A 38 -16.85 -4.23 5.04
N LEU A 39 -16.36 -3.11 5.58
CA LEU A 39 -15.53 -3.12 6.79
C LEU A 39 -16.42 -3.12 8.02
N SER A 40 -15.99 -3.85 9.04
CA SER A 40 -16.68 -3.87 10.33
C SER A 40 -16.58 -2.52 11.03
N SER A 41 -17.65 -2.13 11.72
CA SER A 41 -17.61 -1.05 12.69
C SER A 41 -17.32 -1.53 14.12
N GLU A 42 -17.31 -2.83 14.33
CA GLU A 42 -17.05 -3.46 15.63
C GLU A 42 -15.57 -3.41 16.01
N ILE A 43 -14.71 -3.63 15.03
CA ILE A 43 -13.26 -3.45 15.15
C ILE A 43 -12.84 -2.36 14.18
N THR A 44 -12.10 -1.39 14.67
CA THR A 44 -11.53 -0.33 13.84
C THR A 44 -10.00 -0.38 13.88
N MET A 45 -9.38 -0.08 12.76
CA MET A 45 -7.95 0.08 12.63
C MET A 45 -7.61 1.51 12.21
N ARG A 46 -6.57 2.07 12.82
CA ARG A 46 -6.06 3.40 12.48
C ARG A 46 -4.54 3.39 12.44
N LEU A 47 -3.98 4.14 11.54
CA LEU A 47 -2.54 4.39 11.48
C LEU A 47 -2.22 5.69 12.23
N SER A 48 -1.05 5.73 12.86
CA SER A 48 -0.53 6.95 13.51
C SER A 48 -0.20 8.04 12.49
N GLN A 49 0.10 7.65 11.25
CA GLN A 49 0.34 8.51 10.09
C GLN A 49 -0.32 7.88 8.86
N GLU A 50 -1.00 8.70 8.06
CA GLU A 50 -1.78 8.22 6.90
C GLU A 50 -1.25 8.72 5.55
N ALA A 51 -0.26 9.62 5.54
CA ALA A 51 0.32 10.17 4.33
C ALA A 51 1.85 10.12 4.35
N PHE A 52 2.43 9.59 3.28
CA PHE A 52 3.86 9.35 3.13
C PHE A 52 4.37 9.87 1.79
N GLN A 53 5.67 10.20 1.73
CA GLN A 53 6.35 10.60 0.49
C GLN A 53 6.95 9.40 -0.27
N SER A 54 7.14 8.27 0.42
CA SER A 54 7.65 7.00 -0.11
C SER A 54 7.07 5.85 0.69
N VAL A 55 7.34 4.62 0.29
CA VAL A 55 6.94 3.43 1.05
C VAL A 55 7.49 3.54 2.47
N PRO A 56 6.64 3.50 3.50
CA PRO A 56 7.12 3.54 4.87
C PRO A 56 7.76 2.20 5.25
N ALA A 57 8.91 2.26 5.91
CA ALA A 57 9.55 1.08 6.49
C ALA A 57 8.70 0.46 7.60
N GLU A 58 7.96 1.30 8.33
CA GLU A 58 7.09 0.88 9.42
C GLU A 58 5.80 1.70 9.47
N LEU A 59 4.68 1.02 9.69
CA LEU A 59 3.39 1.61 10.04
C LEU A 59 3.04 1.22 11.47
N SER A 60 2.69 2.19 12.29
CA SER A 60 2.14 1.96 13.63
C SER A 60 0.61 1.89 13.54
N LEU A 61 0.07 0.72 13.81
CA LEU A 61 -1.34 0.39 13.71
C LEU A 61 -1.97 0.33 15.09
N VAL A 62 -3.08 1.01 15.29
CA VAL A 62 -3.93 0.96 16.48
C VAL A 62 -5.23 0.24 16.13
N ILE A 63 -5.52 -0.81 16.86
CA ILE A 63 -6.69 -1.68 16.68
C ILE A 63 -7.59 -1.51 17.90
N THR A 64 -8.84 -1.13 17.69
CA THR A 64 -9.81 -0.90 18.76
C THR A 64 -11.01 -1.81 18.60
N ASN A 65 -11.36 -2.51 19.67
CA ASN A 65 -12.59 -3.29 19.81
C ASN A 65 -13.67 -2.44 20.46
N HIS A 66 -14.77 -2.22 19.76
CA HIS A 66 -15.91 -1.43 20.23
C HIS A 66 -17.05 -2.32 20.77
N THR A 67 -16.78 -3.58 21.07
CA THR A 67 -17.78 -4.55 21.52
C THR A 67 -17.47 -5.10 22.89
N GLY A 68 -18.47 -5.70 23.50
CA GLY A 68 -18.33 -6.48 24.75
C GLY A 68 -17.80 -7.90 24.56
N ALA A 69 -17.43 -8.30 23.33
CA ALA A 69 -16.88 -9.63 23.02
C ALA A 69 -15.37 -9.57 22.80
N ALA A 70 -14.65 -10.62 23.17
CA ALA A 70 -13.24 -10.74 22.84
C ALA A 70 -13.07 -11.24 21.41
N TYR A 71 -12.07 -10.72 20.70
CA TYR A 71 -11.65 -11.18 19.39
C TYR A 71 -10.23 -11.72 19.44
N SER A 72 -9.92 -12.62 18.52
CA SER A 72 -8.55 -13.05 18.25
C SER A 72 -8.15 -12.68 16.83
N TYR A 73 -6.87 -12.41 16.60
CA TYR A 73 -6.32 -12.17 15.29
C TYR A 73 -4.85 -12.61 15.23
N GLY A 74 -4.34 -12.81 14.02
CA GLY A 74 -2.93 -13.16 13.79
C GLY A 74 -2.07 -11.95 13.47
N THR A 75 -0.77 -12.18 13.29
CA THR A 75 0.16 -11.18 12.76
C THR A 75 -0.03 -10.94 11.27
N GLU A 76 -0.80 -11.78 10.59
CA GLU A 76 -1.09 -11.72 9.16
C GLU A 76 -1.82 -10.45 8.78
N TYR A 77 -1.45 -9.90 7.64
CA TYR A 77 -2.12 -8.79 6.97
C TYR A 77 -1.87 -8.90 5.47
N HIS A 78 -2.68 -8.22 4.69
CA HIS A 78 -2.35 -7.96 3.29
C HIS A 78 -2.53 -6.48 2.95
N LEU A 79 -1.89 -6.06 1.88
CA LEU A 79 -2.03 -4.72 1.33
C LEU A 79 -2.96 -4.76 0.13
N GLU A 80 -3.76 -3.72 0.02
CA GLU A 80 -4.58 -3.45 -1.17
C GLU A 80 -4.29 -2.05 -1.71
N VAL A 81 -4.49 -1.89 -3.02
CA VAL A 81 -4.39 -0.61 -3.72
C VAL A 81 -5.75 -0.20 -4.26
N CYS A 82 -6.07 1.08 -4.17
CA CYS A 82 -7.27 1.66 -4.78
C CYS A 82 -6.96 2.15 -6.19
N LEU A 83 -7.61 1.55 -7.19
CA LEU A 83 -7.52 1.93 -8.59
C LEU A 83 -8.94 2.18 -9.11
N ASP A 84 -9.21 3.38 -9.64
CA ASP A 84 -10.53 3.77 -10.15
C ASP A 84 -11.67 3.49 -9.15
N ASP A 85 -11.45 3.84 -7.87
CA ASP A 85 -12.37 3.64 -6.74
C ASP A 85 -12.69 2.16 -6.43
N GLN A 86 -11.90 1.22 -6.93
CA GLN A 86 -11.97 -0.19 -6.61
C GLN A 86 -10.71 -0.65 -5.88
N TRP A 87 -10.85 -1.57 -4.93
CA TRP A 87 -9.74 -2.14 -4.20
C TRP A 87 -9.25 -3.44 -4.84
N TYR A 88 -7.93 -3.57 -4.92
CA TYR A 88 -7.25 -4.74 -5.47
C TYR A 88 -6.20 -5.23 -4.52
N ILE A 89 -6.12 -6.55 -4.37
CA ILE A 89 -5.11 -7.20 -3.52
C ILE A 89 -3.74 -7.08 -4.19
N LEU A 90 -2.78 -6.58 -3.45
CA LEU A 90 -1.39 -6.56 -3.89
C LEU A 90 -0.71 -7.87 -3.50
N PRO A 91 -0.11 -8.59 -4.44
CA PRO A 91 0.76 -9.69 -4.08
C PRO A 91 2.00 -9.15 -3.38
N ALA A 92 2.47 -9.84 -2.35
CA ALA A 92 3.77 -9.57 -1.76
C ALA A 92 4.89 -9.89 -2.78
N ASP A 93 6.02 -9.19 -2.69
CA ASP A 93 7.17 -9.42 -3.59
C ASP A 93 7.81 -10.78 -3.34
N GLU A 94 7.79 -11.24 -2.08
CA GLU A 94 8.27 -12.54 -1.66
C GLU A 94 7.24 -13.24 -0.77
N GLU A 95 7.41 -14.55 -0.55
CA GLU A 95 6.55 -15.27 0.39
C GLU A 95 6.80 -14.77 1.81
N LEU A 96 5.77 -14.17 2.42
CA LEU A 96 5.84 -13.67 3.78
C LEU A 96 5.52 -14.79 4.76
N TYR A 97 6.37 -14.94 5.75
CA TYR A 97 6.15 -15.88 6.85
C TYR A 97 5.63 -15.12 8.07
N PHE A 98 4.37 -15.30 8.34
CA PHE A 98 3.77 -14.78 9.57
C PHE A 98 3.88 -15.80 10.69
N THR A 99 4.05 -15.33 11.92
CA THR A 99 4.04 -16.22 13.08
C THR A 99 2.62 -16.67 13.38
N SER A 100 2.43 -17.96 13.69
CA SER A 100 1.11 -18.51 14.07
C SER A 100 0.69 -18.11 15.48
N ILE A 101 1.07 -16.93 15.96
CA ILE A 101 0.72 -16.42 17.28
C ILE A 101 -0.63 -15.72 17.19
N GLY A 102 -1.62 -16.28 17.90
CA GLY A 102 -2.90 -15.62 18.10
C GLY A 102 -2.77 -14.51 19.14
N VAL A 103 -3.21 -13.30 18.77
CA VAL A 103 -3.27 -12.14 19.66
C VAL A 103 -4.71 -11.97 20.14
N GLN A 104 -4.90 -11.73 21.43
CA GLN A 104 -6.23 -11.47 22.00
C GLN A 104 -6.50 -9.95 22.03
N LEU A 105 -7.64 -9.58 21.51
CA LEU A 105 -8.19 -8.23 21.62
C LEU A 105 -9.37 -8.28 22.59
N GLN A 106 -9.16 -7.76 23.78
CA GLN A 106 -10.15 -7.81 24.85
C GLN A 106 -11.42 -6.99 24.51
N PRO A 107 -12.56 -7.26 25.16
CA PRO A 107 -13.74 -6.41 25.08
C PRO A 107 -13.37 -4.96 25.40
N ASP A 108 -13.84 -4.03 24.58
CA ASP A 108 -13.52 -2.58 24.68
C ASP A 108 -12.01 -2.27 24.73
N GLY A 109 -11.19 -3.23 24.27
CA GLY A 109 -9.73 -3.17 24.33
C GLY A 109 -9.11 -2.46 23.13
N ILE A 110 -7.85 -2.04 23.33
CA ILE A 110 -7.01 -1.40 22.32
C ILE A 110 -5.67 -2.12 22.29
N ASN A 111 -5.28 -2.57 21.11
CA ASN A 111 -3.97 -3.12 20.84
C ASN A 111 -3.22 -2.21 19.86
N SER A 112 -1.89 -2.24 19.93
CA SER A 112 -1.02 -1.57 18.97
C SER A 112 -0.02 -2.56 18.40
N GLU A 113 0.22 -2.49 17.12
CA GLU A 113 1.25 -3.28 16.45
C GLU A 113 1.99 -2.47 15.40
N LYS A 114 3.14 -2.97 15.00
CA LYS A 114 3.94 -2.42 13.92
C LYS A 114 3.95 -3.39 12.77
N ILE A 115 3.78 -2.88 11.57
CA ILE A 115 3.85 -3.64 10.33
C ILE A 115 4.84 -2.98 9.38
N SER A 116 5.44 -3.76 8.48
CA SER A 116 6.48 -3.31 7.55
C SER A 116 5.99 -3.41 6.11
N PRO A 117 5.36 -2.36 5.56
CA PRO A 117 4.92 -2.37 4.17
C PRO A 117 6.06 -2.57 3.17
N GLU A 118 7.25 -2.07 3.49
CA GLU A 118 8.45 -2.23 2.66
C GLU A 118 8.89 -3.70 2.57
N GLU A 119 8.74 -4.49 3.65
CA GLU A 119 9.00 -5.93 3.63
C GLU A 119 7.92 -6.70 2.84
N TYR A 120 6.70 -6.18 2.82
CA TYR A 120 5.61 -6.74 2.01
C TYR A 120 5.85 -6.48 0.52
N ARG A 121 6.21 -5.24 0.19
CA ARG A 121 6.49 -4.80 -1.17
C ARG A 121 7.46 -3.61 -1.18
N GLU A 122 8.63 -3.81 -1.76
CA GLU A 122 9.69 -2.81 -1.79
C GLU A 122 9.27 -1.52 -2.52
N HIS A 123 8.47 -1.67 -3.57
CA HIS A 123 8.02 -0.55 -4.40
C HIS A 123 6.50 -0.41 -4.41
N LEU A 124 6.03 0.70 -3.89
CA LEU A 124 4.63 1.13 -4.00
C LEU A 124 4.59 2.48 -4.73
N PRO A 125 4.02 2.55 -5.94
CA PRO A 125 3.76 3.81 -6.63
C PRO A 125 2.93 4.78 -5.81
N ALA A 126 2.93 6.05 -6.20
CA ALA A 126 2.00 7.03 -5.63
C ALA A 126 0.56 6.54 -5.76
N GLY A 127 -0.22 6.65 -4.70
CA GLY A 127 -1.59 6.13 -4.68
C GLY A 127 -2.19 6.00 -3.28
N ARG A 128 -3.40 5.45 -3.25
CA ARG A 128 -4.11 5.09 -2.02
C ARG A 128 -4.00 3.60 -1.78
N TYR A 129 -3.71 3.25 -0.55
CA TYR A 129 -3.49 1.89 -0.09
C TYR A 129 -4.27 1.63 1.19
N ARG A 130 -4.48 0.38 1.52
CA ARG A 130 -4.97 -0.01 2.84
C ARG A 130 -4.30 -1.30 3.33
N VAL A 131 -4.13 -1.37 4.64
CA VAL A 131 -3.78 -2.59 5.38
C VAL A 131 -5.08 -3.27 5.75
N VAL A 132 -5.21 -4.55 5.48
CA VAL A 132 -6.39 -5.36 5.78
C VAL A 132 -6.02 -6.49 6.73
N LYS A 133 -6.82 -6.69 7.76
CA LYS A 133 -6.68 -7.79 8.75
C LYS A 133 -8.03 -8.42 9.06
N GLU A 134 -8.00 -9.68 9.44
CA GLU A 134 -9.16 -10.48 9.83
C GLU A 134 -9.17 -10.73 11.33
N PHE A 135 -10.35 -10.72 11.92
CA PHE A 135 -10.60 -10.90 13.35
C PHE A 135 -11.68 -11.94 13.57
N TYR A 136 -11.52 -12.77 14.59
CA TYR A 136 -12.35 -13.92 14.84
C TYR A 136 -12.93 -13.90 16.25
N SER A 137 -14.22 -14.14 16.39
CA SER A 137 -14.91 -14.31 17.66
C SER A 137 -16.08 -15.26 17.52
N ALA A 138 -16.13 -16.31 18.35
CA ALA A 138 -17.26 -17.24 18.43
C ALA A 138 -17.78 -17.77 17.08
N GLY A 139 -16.88 -18.07 16.13
CA GLY A 139 -17.21 -18.54 14.79
C GLY A 139 -17.62 -17.44 13.81
N GLN A 140 -17.55 -16.18 14.20
CA GLN A 140 -17.72 -15.02 13.35
C GLN A 140 -16.34 -14.51 12.91
N GLU A 141 -16.21 -14.21 11.63
CA GLU A 141 -15.07 -13.53 11.04
C GLU A 141 -15.49 -12.14 10.60
N ILE A 142 -14.68 -11.16 10.94
CA ILE A 142 -14.87 -9.78 10.49
C ILE A 142 -13.57 -9.22 9.96
N THR A 143 -13.66 -8.26 9.04
CA THR A 143 -12.53 -7.60 8.41
C THR A 143 -12.49 -6.13 8.78
N ALA A 144 -11.30 -5.65 9.13
CA ALA A 144 -11.02 -4.23 9.31
C ALA A 144 -9.86 -3.80 8.42
N ALA A 145 -9.82 -2.51 8.10
CA ALA A 145 -8.76 -1.93 7.29
C ALA A 145 -8.36 -0.55 7.79
N ALA A 146 -7.11 -0.16 7.51
CA ALA A 146 -6.59 1.18 7.74
C ALA A 146 -5.95 1.70 6.45
N GLU A 147 -6.37 2.87 6.01
CA GLU A 147 -5.90 3.48 4.76
C GLU A 147 -4.67 4.36 4.97
N PHE A 148 -3.82 4.41 3.94
CA PHE A 148 -2.72 5.36 3.82
C PHE A 148 -2.51 5.75 2.36
N SER A 149 -1.78 6.84 2.16
CA SER A 149 -1.45 7.32 0.82
C SER A 149 0.05 7.55 0.67
N ILE A 150 0.54 7.34 -0.54
CA ILE A 150 1.89 7.70 -0.96
C ILE A 150 1.77 8.81 -1.99
N ALA A 151 2.43 9.94 -1.73
CA ALA A 151 2.40 11.09 -2.62
C ALA A 151 3.21 10.84 -3.89
N GLN A 152 2.81 11.49 -4.98
CA GLN A 152 3.60 11.49 -6.21
C GLN A 152 4.88 12.28 -5.98
N GLN A 153 6.01 11.67 -6.27
CA GLN A 153 7.28 12.38 -6.25
C GLN A 153 7.35 13.30 -7.48
N SER A 154 7.58 14.57 -7.24
CA SER A 154 7.75 15.61 -8.26
C SER A 154 9.18 15.64 -8.82
#